data_8f49463525466ef4608b35bcb2daf250
#
_entry.id   8f49463525466ef4608b35bcb2daf250
#
_cell.length_a   1.000
_cell.length_b   1.000
_cell.length_c   1.000
_cell.angle_alpha   90.00
_cell.angle_beta   90.00
_cell.angle_gamma   90.00
#
_symmetry.space_group_name_H-M   'P 1'
#
loop_
_entity.id
_entity.type
_entity.pdbx_description
1 polymer ?
#
loop_
_entity_poly.entity_id
_entity_poly.type
_entity_poly.pdbx_seq_one_letter_code
_entity_poly.pdbx_strand_id
1 'polypeptide(L)'
;DTEKLYTRFWREAAQSLGFPMTHEMALGMRSLSREIGERQLKAYLGEEVDYQQVRNRRIEMMMAYINENGVELKPGIRELLDFLKDNGMKTSIATSSPLDRTKEYLSQVGLVDAFDELVSGHMVEHGKPAPDIYLYAASKLGLKPEECLVLEDSPTGLLAAYRAGCIPVM
;
A
#
# COMPACT_ATOMS: atom_id res chain seq x y z
N ASP A 1 -9.04 0.52 -2.49
CA ASP A 1 -8.19 1.64 -2.03
C ASP A 1 -8.22 1.72 -0.50
N THR A 2 -7.10 1.44 0.14
CA THR A 2 -6.99 1.45 1.61
C THR A 2 -6.37 2.73 2.18
N GLU A 3 -5.83 3.62 1.35
CA GLU A 3 -5.14 4.84 1.82
C GLU A 3 -6.06 5.80 2.58
N LYS A 4 -7.33 5.93 2.15
CA LYS A 4 -8.33 6.69 2.89
C LYS A 4 -8.55 6.14 4.31
N LEU A 5 -8.55 4.81 4.43
CA LEU A 5 -8.71 4.13 5.70
C LEU A 5 -7.48 4.33 6.60
N TYR A 6 -6.27 4.29 6.03
CA TYR A 6 -5.05 4.59 6.79
C TYR A 6 -5.12 5.97 7.43
N THR A 7 -5.46 7.02 6.67
CA THR A 7 -5.57 8.39 7.20
C THR A 7 -6.64 8.48 8.29
N ARG A 8 -7.81 7.91 8.03
CA ARG A 8 -8.92 7.90 8.99
C ARG A 8 -8.50 7.24 10.30
N PHE A 9 -7.98 6.02 10.21
CA PHE A 9 -7.70 5.22 11.42
C PHE A 9 -6.41 5.63 12.15
N TRP A 10 -5.44 6.27 11.51
CA TRP A 10 -4.36 6.94 12.25
C TRP A 10 -4.92 7.99 13.21
N ARG A 11 -5.83 8.84 12.71
CA ARG A 11 -6.46 9.89 13.52
C ARG A 11 -7.32 9.28 14.62
N GLU A 12 -8.24 8.40 14.28
CA GLU A 12 -9.19 7.83 15.27
C GLU A 12 -8.46 7.00 16.33
N ALA A 13 -7.41 6.25 15.99
CA ALA A 13 -6.61 5.49 16.93
C ALA A 13 -5.88 6.41 17.93
N ALA A 14 -5.19 7.45 17.46
CA ALA A 14 -4.53 8.40 18.33
C ALA A 14 -5.53 9.11 19.26
N GLN A 15 -6.67 9.55 18.72
CA GLN A 15 -7.72 10.19 19.51
C GLN A 15 -8.32 9.25 20.56
N SER A 16 -8.51 7.98 20.25
CA SER A 16 -9.00 6.98 21.21
C SER A 16 -8.03 6.72 22.38
N LEU A 17 -6.77 7.09 22.20
CA LEU A 17 -5.71 7.00 23.22
C LEU A 17 -5.44 8.35 23.90
N GLY A 18 -6.27 9.38 23.63
CA GLY A 18 -6.18 10.69 24.26
C GLY A 18 -5.26 11.69 23.55
N PHE A 19 -4.74 11.38 22.37
CA PHE A 19 -3.85 12.27 21.60
C PHE A 19 -4.63 13.07 20.54
N PRO A 20 -4.51 14.43 20.49
CA PRO A 20 -5.31 15.28 19.61
C PRO A 20 -4.79 15.28 18.16
N MET A 21 -4.85 14.16 17.47
CA MET A 21 -4.39 14.05 16.08
C MET A 21 -5.37 14.68 15.10
N THR A 22 -4.89 15.62 14.28
CA THR A 22 -5.67 16.24 13.19
C THR A 22 -5.68 15.40 11.93
N HIS A 23 -6.56 15.75 10.98
CA HIS A 23 -6.57 15.11 9.65
C HIS A 23 -5.25 15.32 8.89
N GLU A 24 -4.69 16.52 8.96
CA GLU A 24 -3.41 16.87 8.30
C GLU A 24 -2.23 16.09 8.87
N MET A 25 -2.16 15.94 10.20
CA MET A 25 -1.17 15.09 10.84
C MET A 25 -1.29 13.63 10.36
N ALA A 26 -2.51 13.12 10.26
CA ALA A 26 -2.76 11.76 9.78
C ALA A 26 -2.39 11.57 8.29
N LEU A 27 -2.60 12.60 7.45
CA LEU A 27 -2.11 12.62 6.07
C LEU A 27 -0.59 12.54 6.03
N GLY A 28 0.11 13.26 6.89
CA GLY A 28 1.58 13.24 7.02
C GLY A 28 2.16 11.89 7.50
N MET A 29 1.31 10.97 7.98
CA MET A 29 1.73 9.61 8.35
C MET A 29 1.71 8.60 7.20
N ARG A 30 1.25 9.00 6.01
CA ARG A 30 1.14 8.10 4.85
C ARG A 30 2.50 7.67 4.33
N SER A 31 2.59 6.42 3.92
CA SER A 31 3.76 5.85 3.22
C SER A 31 5.10 6.00 3.95
N LEU A 32 5.08 6.28 5.24
CA LEU A 32 6.28 6.38 6.06
C LEU A 32 6.77 4.99 6.47
N SER A 33 8.10 4.80 6.45
CA SER A 33 8.72 3.67 7.14
C SER A 33 8.44 3.73 8.64
N ARG A 34 8.59 2.59 9.33
CA ARG A 34 8.36 2.54 10.78
C ARG A 34 9.17 3.60 11.54
N GLU A 35 10.45 3.70 11.24
CA GLU A 35 11.38 4.62 11.93
C GLU A 35 11.01 6.09 11.70
N ILE A 36 10.70 6.46 10.45
CA ILE A 36 10.28 7.83 10.12
C ILE A 36 8.92 8.11 10.74
N GLY A 37 7.98 7.15 10.67
CA GLY A 37 6.64 7.28 11.24
C GLY A 37 6.66 7.49 12.76
N GLU A 38 7.52 6.80 13.48
CA GLU A 38 7.67 7.00 14.92
C GLU A 38 8.17 8.41 15.25
N ARG A 39 9.20 8.88 14.57
CA ARG A 39 9.71 10.25 14.74
C ARG A 39 8.66 11.29 14.39
N GLN A 40 7.93 11.07 13.29
CA GLN A 40 6.88 12.00 12.85
C GLN A 40 5.70 12.04 13.83
N LEU A 41 5.28 10.89 14.37
CA LEU A 41 4.19 10.82 15.33
C LEU A 41 4.56 11.56 16.62
N LYS A 42 5.77 11.37 17.13
CA LYS A 42 6.29 12.10 18.29
C LYS A 42 6.39 13.60 18.03
N ALA A 43 6.83 14.00 16.85
CA ALA A 43 6.88 15.41 16.47
C ALA A 43 5.48 16.07 16.45
N TYR A 44 4.44 15.30 16.11
CA TYR A 44 3.07 15.80 16.10
C TYR A 44 2.39 15.81 17.47
N LEU A 45 2.61 14.79 18.29
CA LEU A 45 1.81 14.51 19.49
C LEU A 45 2.59 14.56 20.79
N GLY A 46 3.91 14.75 20.72
CA GLY A 46 4.81 14.78 21.89
C GLY A 46 5.54 13.47 22.14
N GLU A 47 6.60 13.52 22.97
CA GLU A 47 7.46 12.37 23.25
C GLU A 47 6.76 11.24 24.03
N GLU A 48 5.66 11.53 24.71
CA GLU A 48 4.89 10.58 25.52
C GLU A 48 4.08 9.59 24.66
N VAL A 49 3.92 9.86 23.35
CA VAL A 49 3.14 8.98 22.48
C VAL A 49 3.90 7.68 22.18
N ASP A 50 3.28 6.57 22.46
CA ASP A 50 3.77 5.25 22.05
C ASP A 50 3.31 4.95 20.61
N TYR A 51 4.22 5.04 19.66
CA TYR A 51 3.97 4.74 18.25
C TYR A 51 3.41 3.33 18.04
N GLN A 52 3.94 2.34 18.77
CA GLN A 52 3.50 0.96 18.58
C GLN A 52 2.07 0.76 19.10
N GLN A 53 1.72 1.42 20.20
CA GLN A 53 0.36 1.39 20.75
C GLN A 53 -0.65 2.03 19.76
N VAL A 54 -0.36 3.22 19.25
CA VAL A 54 -1.22 3.90 18.27
C VAL A 54 -1.33 3.07 16.98
N ARG A 55 -0.21 2.52 16.49
CA ARG A 55 -0.18 1.68 15.30
C ARG A 55 -1.02 0.40 15.47
N ASN A 56 -0.90 -0.27 16.60
CA ASN A 56 -1.67 -1.48 16.88
C ASN A 56 -3.17 -1.16 16.94
N ARG A 57 -3.55 -0.09 17.63
CA ARG A 57 -4.94 0.36 17.71
C ARG A 57 -5.50 0.73 16.34
N ARG A 58 -4.71 1.42 15.50
CA ARG A 58 -5.07 1.70 14.11
C ARG A 58 -5.34 0.42 13.32
N ILE A 59 -4.45 -0.58 13.43
CA ILE A 59 -4.61 -1.86 12.73
C ILE A 59 -5.90 -2.54 13.16
N GLU A 60 -6.15 -2.64 14.47
CA GLU A 60 -7.35 -3.24 15.03
C GLU A 60 -8.63 -2.59 14.48
N MET A 61 -8.73 -1.26 14.59
CA MET A 61 -9.89 -0.50 14.13
C MET A 61 -10.09 -0.62 12.61
N MET A 62 -9.01 -0.54 11.84
CA MET A 62 -9.06 -0.66 10.39
C MET A 62 -9.50 -2.06 9.95
N MET A 63 -8.98 -3.11 10.60
CA MET A 63 -9.39 -4.49 10.30
C MET A 63 -10.84 -4.75 10.66
N ALA A 64 -11.31 -4.27 11.81
CA ALA A 64 -12.72 -4.36 12.20
C ALA A 64 -13.62 -3.70 11.14
N TYR A 65 -13.25 -2.49 10.70
CA TYR A 65 -14.00 -1.79 9.66
C TYR A 65 -14.03 -2.54 8.33
N ILE A 66 -12.87 -3.06 7.88
CA ILE A 66 -12.78 -3.80 6.62
C ILE A 66 -13.56 -5.11 6.69
N ASN A 67 -13.54 -5.81 7.83
CA ASN A 67 -14.32 -7.04 8.01
C ASN A 67 -15.83 -6.80 7.93
N GLU A 68 -16.29 -5.63 8.40
CA GLU A 68 -17.71 -5.26 8.37
C GLU A 68 -18.14 -4.69 7.02
N ASN A 69 -17.31 -3.86 6.39
CA ASN A 69 -17.69 -3.03 5.23
C ASN A 69 -17.02 -3.47 3.91
N GLY A 70 -16.01 -4.36 3.99
CA GLY A 70 -15.18 -4.72 2.84
C GLY A 70 -14.19 -3.64 2.43
N VAL A 71 -13.50 -3.87 1.31
CA VAL A 71 -12.62 -2.89 0.65
C VAL A 71 -13.29 -2.33 -0.59
N GLU A 72 -13.09 -1.04 -0.86
CA GLU A 72 -13.61 -0.40 -2.06
C GLU A 72 -12.62 -0.54 -3.23
N LEU A 73 -13.13 -0.84 -4.41
CA LEU A 73 -12.39 -0.70 -5.67
C LEU A 73 -12.43 0.75 -6.15
N LYS A 74 -11.33 1.21 -6.70
CA LYS A 74 -11.33 2.46 -7.47
C LYS A 74 -12.14 2.26 -8.77
N PRO A 75 -12.89 3.27 -9.20
CA PRO A 75 -13.58 3.23 -10.49
C PRO A 75 -12.60 2.92 -11.63
N GLY A 76 -13.05 2.15 -12.62
CA GLY A 76 -12.25 1.80 -13.79
C GLY A 76 -11.29 0.62 -13.63
N ILE A 77 -11.12 0.06 -12.42
CA ILE A 77 -10.17 -1.05 -12.21
C ILE A 77 -10.61 -2.32 -12.97
N ARG A 78 -11.89 -2.64 -12.96
CA ARG A 78 -12.38 -3.85 -13.67
C ARG A 78 -12.23 -3.67 -15.17
N GLU A 79 -12.64 -2.55 -15.69
CA GLU A 79 -12.52 -2.20 -17.11
C GLU A 79 -11.06 -2.20 -17.58
N LEU A 80 -10.15 -1.71 -16.74
CA LEU A 80 -8.70 -1.75 -17.03
C LEU A 80 -8.19 -3.18 -17.06
N LEU A 81 -8.54 -4.01 -16.09
CA LEU A 81 -8.09 -5.42 -16.03
C LEU A 81 -8.64 -6.22 -17.21
N ASP A 82 -9.90 -6.02 -17.59
CA ASP A 82 -10.49 -6.65 -18.77
C ASP A 82 -9.76 -6.22 -20.04
N PHE A 83 -9.52 -4.92 -20.21
CA PHE A 83 -8.73 -4.41 -21.34
C PHE A 83 -7.33 -5.01 -21.42
N LEU A 84 -6.61 -5.07 -20.30
CA LEU A 84 -5.25 -5.64 -20.26
C LEU A 84 -5.27 -7.12 -20.63
N LYS A 85 -6.23 -7.88 -20.12
CA LYS A 85 -6.42 -9.30 -20.41
C LYS A 85 -6.73 -9.53 -21.88
N ASP A 86 -7.68 -8.77 -22.45
CA ASP A 86 -8.10 -8.88 -23.86
C ASP A 86 -6.95 -8.56 -24.83
N ASN A 87 -5.98 -7.75 -24.39
CA ASN A 87 -4.79 -7.41 -25.16
C ASN A 87 -3.56 -8.29 -24.81
N GLY A 88 -3.74 -9.36 -24.04
CA GLY A 88 -2.67 -10.28 -23.67
C GLY A 88 -1.56 -9.66 -22.83
N MET A 89 -1.85 -8.55 -22.12
CA MET A 89 -0.89 -7.87 -21.26
C MET A 89 -0.83 -8.58 -19.90
N LYS A 90 0.38 -8.84 -19.44
CA LYS A 90 0.62 -9.44 -18.12
C LYS A 90 0.46 -8.42 -17.02
N THR A 91 -0.06 -8.87 -15.89
CA THR A 91 -0.38 -8.00 -14.74
C THR A 91 0.21 -8.51 -13.44
N SER A 92 0.71 -7.61 -12.60
CA SER A 92 1.17 -7.95 -11.26
C SER A 92 0.77 -6.90 -10.24
N ILE A 93 0.49 -7.35 -9.02
CA ILE A 93 0.44 -6.47 -7.85
C ILE A 93 1.82 -6.48 -7.18
N ALA A 94 2.38 -5.29 -6.93
CA ALA A 94 3.60 -5.08 -6.15
C ALA A 94 3.30 -4.19 -4.93
N THR A 95 3.07 -4.81 -3.78
CA THR A 95 2.58 -4.13 -2.57
C THR A 95 3.55 -4.25 -1.39
N SER A 96 3.59 -3.23 -0.52
CA SER A 96 4.29 -3.31 0.77
C SER A 96 3.51 -4.11 1.83
N SER A 97 2.26 -4.49 1.56
CA SER A 97 1.43 -5.29 2.46
C SER A 97 1.82 -6.77 2.45
N PRO A 98 1.57 -7.53 3.53
CA PRO A 98 1.69 -8.98 3.54
C PRO A 98 0.81 -9.63 2.47
N LEU A 99 1.28 -10.74 1.90
CA LEU A 99 0.63 -11.40 0.77
C LEU A 99 -0.74 -12.00 1.13
N ASP A 100 -0.86 -12.58 2.32
CA ASP A 100 -2.10 -13.13 2.87
C ASP A 100 -3.20 -12.07 2.95
N ARG A 101 -2.88 -10.90 3.50
CA ARG A 101 -3.79 -9.75 3.54
C ARG A 101 -4.16 -9.24 2.15
N THR A 102 -3.20 -9.20 1.24
CA THR A 102 -3.46 -8.79 -0.15
C THR A 102 -4.46 -9.73 -0.81
N LYS A 103 -4.26 -11.05 -0.66
CA LYS A 103 -5.18 -12.07 -1.18
C LYS A 103 -6.58 -11.97 -0.56
N GLU A 104 -6.66 -11.74 0.74
CA GLU A 104 -7.93 -11.52 1.44
C GLU A 104 -8.71 -10.34 0.83
N TYR A 105 -8.05 -9.20 0.65
CA TYR A 105 -8.70 -8.02 0.05
C TYR A 105 -9.11 -8.25 -1.41
N LEU A 106 -8.28 -8.92 -2.19
CA LEU A 106 -8.63 -9.27 -3.56
C LEU A 106 -9.81 -10.24 -3.64
N SER A 107 -9.88 -11.19 -2.70
CA SER A 107 -11.02 -12.12 -2.60
C SER A 107 -12.33 -11.38 -2.30
N GLN A 108 -12.32 -10.43 -1.37
CA GLN A 108 -13.50 -9.63 -1.03
C GLN A 108 -14.08 -8.86 -2.22
N VAL A 109 -13.25 -8.47 -3.17
CA VAL A 109 -13.66 -7.73 -4.37
C VAL A 109 -13.73 -8.60 -5.63
N GLY A 110 -13.51 -9.91 -5.51
CA GLY A 110 -13.60 -10.87 -6.62
C GLY A 110 -12.48 -10.70 -7.66
N LEU A 111 -11.27 -10.33 -7.23
CA LEU A 111 -10.10 -10.09 -8.08
C LEU A 111 -8.89 -10.97 -7.72
N VAL A 112 -9.08 -12.05 -6.96
CA VAL A 112 -7.97 -12.90 -6.51
C VAL A 112 -7.19 -13.51 -7.68
N ASP A 113 -7.88 -13.88 -8.76
CA ASP A 113 -7.33 -14.51 -9.97
C ASP A 113 -7.19 -13.52 -11.14
N ALA A 114 -7.31 -12.22 -10.88
CA ALA A 114 -7.26 -11.21 -11.94
C ALA A 114 -5.84 -10.75 -12.31
N PHE A 115 -4.84 -11.21 -11.56
CA PHE A 115 -3.45 -10.86 -11.75
C PHE A 115 -2.60 -12.12 -11.97
N ASP A 116 -1.63 -12.04 -12.89
CA ASP A 116 -0.73 -13.15 -13.15
C ASP A 116 0.24 -13.38 -11.98
N GLU A 117 0.65 -12.30 -11.29
CA GLU A 117 1.58 -12.39 -10.16
C GLU A 117 1.19 -11.44 -9.01
N LEU A 118 1.44 -11.90 -7.79
CA LEU A 118 1.29 -11.12 -6.56
C LEU A 118 2.63 -11.05 -5.84
N VAL A 119 3.21 -9.86 -5.72
CA VAL A 119 4.50 -9.61 -5.09
C VAL A 119 4.32 -8.73 -3.86
N SER A 120 4.82 -9.21 -2.72
CA SER A 120 4.85 -8.48 -1.45
C SER A 120 6.25 -7.94 -1.17
N GLY A 121 6.33 -6.78 -0.53
CA GLY A 121 7.58 -6.23 -0.02
C GLY A 121 8.33 -7.12 0.96
N HIS A 122 7.65 -8.12 1.55
CA HIS A 122 8.29 -9.15 2.38
C HIS A 122 9.04 -10.23 1.59
N MET A 123 8.93 -10.23 0.26
CA MET A 123 9.62 -11.17 -0.64
C MET A 123 10.94 -10.62 -1.20
N VAL A 124 11.30 -9.40 -0.82
CA VAL A 124 12.50 -8.70 -1.28
C VAL A 124 13.31 -8.17 -0.10
N GLU A 125 14.58 -7.89 -0.31
CA GLU A 125 15.50 -7.45 0.74
C GLU A 125 15.22 -6.01 1.18
N HIS A 126 15.01 -5.12 0.19
CA HIS A 126 14.80 -3.70 0.45
C HIS A 126 13.42 -3.26 -0.01
N GLY A 127 12.67 -2.62 0.89
CA GLY A 127 11.36 -2.02 0.58
C GLY A 127 11.47 -0.70 -0.19
N LYS A 128 10.34 -0.25 -0.77
CA LYS A 128 10.23 1.07 -1.42
C LYS A 128 10.81 2.17 -0.50
N PRO A 129 11.67 3.06 -0.98
CA PRO A 129 11.93 3.41 -2.39
C PRO A 129 13.08 2.63 -3.07
N ALA A 130 13.53 1.48 -2.56
CA ALA A 130 14.42 0.60 -3.29
C ALA A 130 13.67 -0.06 -4.47
N PRO A 131 14.36 -0.37 -5.58
CA PRO A 131 13.73 -0.89 -6.80
C PRO A 131 13.32 -2.35 -6.72
N ASP A 132 13.76 -3.07 -5.69
CA ASP A 132 13.74 -4.53 -5.56
C ASP A 132 12.38 -5.14 -5.88
N ILE A 133 11.30 -4.57 -5.37
CA ILE A 133 9.95 -5.11 -5.56
C ILE A 133 9.51 -5.10 -7.03
N TYR A 134 9.85 -4.05 -7.79
CA TYR A 134 9.49 -3.95 -9.20
C TYR A 134 10.40 -4.78 -10.09
N LEU A 135 11.70 -4.87 -9.78
CA LEU A 135 12.62 -5.79 -10.43
C LEU A 135 12.16 -7.23 -10.26
N TYR A 136 11.73 -7.59 -9.03
CA TYR A 136 11.23 -8.93 -8.75
C TYR A 136 9.89 -9.20 -9.47
N ALA A 137 8.95 -8.24 -9.47
CA ALA A 137 7.68 -8.37 -10.18
C ALA A 137 7.88 -8.55 -11.70
N ALA A 138 8.73 -7.72 -12.33
CA ALA A 138 9.08 -7.86 -13.74
C ALA A 138 9.68 -9.24 -14.05
N SER A 139 10.61 -9.71 -13.21
CA SER A 139 11.22 -11.05 -13.37
C SER A 139 10.20 -12.18 -13.28
N LYS A 140 9.21 -12.07 -12.37
CA LYS A 140 8.12 -13.04 -12.24
C LYS A 140 7.23 -13.09 -13.48
N LEU A 141 6.97 -11.94 -14.09
CA LEU A 141 6.24 -11.85 -15.34
C LEU A 141 7.07 -12.29 -16.56
N GLY A 142 8.39 -12.51 -16.41
CA GLY A 142 9.30 -12.80 -17.50
C GLY A 142 9.49 -11.62 -18.46
N LEU A 143 9.43 -10.39 -17.92
CA LEU A 143 9.58 -9.14 -18.66
C LEU A 143 10.80 -8.37 -18.16
N LYS A 144 11.31 -7.46 -19.01
CA LYS A 144 12.32 -6.49 -18.59
C LYS A 144 11.62 -5.29 -17.92
N PRO A 145 12.28 -4.59 -16.97
CA PRO A 145 11.69 -3.44 -16.31
C PRO A 145 11.22 -2.35 -17.27
N GLU A 146 11.96 -2.06 -18.33
CA GLU A 146 11.63 -1.06 -19.35
C GLU A 146 10.36 -1.39 -20.16
N GLU A 147 9.90 -2.66 -20.10
CA GLU A 147 8.66 -3.11 -20.74
C GLU A 147 7.45 -3.01 -19.77
N CYS A 148 7.70 -2.61 -18.52
CA CYS A 148 6.69 -2.57 -17.46
C CYS A 148 6.24 -1.14 -17.15
N LEU A 149 4.93 -0.93 -17.20
CA LEU A 149 4.29 0.29 -16.69
C LEU A 149 3.88 0.04 -15.24
N VAL A 150 4.19 0.98 -14.35
CA VAL A 150 3.87 0.91 -12.92
C VAL A 150 2.90 2.02 -12.56
N LEU A 151 1.69 1.65 -12.14
CA LEU A 151 0.70 2.57 -11.58
C LEU A 151 0.92 2.67 -10.07
N GLU A 152 1.22 3.85 -9.58
CA GLU A 152 1.55 4.12 -8.17
C GLU A 152 0.90 5.40 -7.65
N ASP A 153 0.52 5.40 -6.38
CA ASP A 153 -0.11 6.53 -5.70
C ASP A 153 0.78 7.16 -4.61
N SER A 154 2.01 6.67 -4.47
CA SER A 154 2.96 7.16 -3.47
C SER A 154 4.27 7.66 -4.08
N PRO A 155 4.85 8.76 -3.58
CA PRO A 155 6.16 9.24 -4.03
C PRO A 155 7.28 8.21 -3.87
N THR A 156 7.24 7.41 -2.80
CA THR A 156 8.23 6.33 -2.55
C THR A 156 8.09 5.20 -3.56
N GLY A 157 6.87 4.86 -3.96
CA GLY A 157 6.60 3.86 -4.98
C GLY A 157 7.00 4.33 -6.38
N LEU A 158 6.68 5.57 -6.75
CA LEU A 158 7.15 6.16 -8.01
C LEU A 158 8.67 6.19 -8.12
N LEU A 159 9.36 6.59 -7.03
CA LEU A 159 10.82 6.59 -7.00
C LEU A 159 11.39 5.18 -7.14
N ALA A 160 10.76 4.18 -6.52
CA ALA A 160 11.16 2.78 -6.65
C ALA A 160 10.99 2.28 -8.10
N ALA A 161 9.86 2.59 -8.75
CA ALA A 161 9.60 2.23 -10.15
C ALA A 161 10.61 2.89 -11.10
N TYR A 162 10.89 4.17 -10.91
CA TYR A 162 11.90 4.89 -11.67
C TYR A 162 13.30 4.25 -11.50
N ARG A 163 13.70 3.93 -10.27
CA ARG A 163 14.99 3.28 -9.98
C ARG A 163 15.08 1.87 -10.56
N ALA A 164 13.96 1.17 -10.69
CA ALA A 164 13.90 -0.12 -11.34
C ALA A 164 14.05 -0.05 -12.87
N GLY A 165 13.92 1.14 -13.46
CA GLY A 165 13.91 1.33 -14.91
C GLY A 165 12.54 1.06 -15.54
N CYS A 166 11.47 0.97 -14.72
CA CYS A 166 10.09 0.87 -15.20
C CYS A 166 9.55 2.24 -15.65
N ILE A 167 8.40 2.25 -16.31
CA ILE A 167 7.67 3.45 -16.70
C ILE A 167 6.71 3.83 -15.55
N PRO A 168 7.05 4.82 -14.68
CA PRO A 168 6.19 5.18 -13.56
C PRO A 168 5.05 6.11 -13.98
N VAL A 169 3.85 5.85 -13.48
CA VAL A 169 2.63 6.66 -13.68
C VAL A 169 1.94 6.87 -12.34
N MET A 170 1.53 8.11 -12.03
CA MET A 170 0.78 8.48 -10.83
C MET A 170 -0.70 8.64 -11.15
#